data_adb655d19c7767fedae696968e4091d6
#
_entry.id   adb655d19c7767fedae696968e4091d6
#
_cell.length_a   1.000
_cell.length_b   1.000
_cell.length_c   1.000
_cell.angle_alpha   90.00
_cell.angle_beta   90.00
_cell.angle_gamma   90.00
#
_symmetry.space_group_name_H-M   'P 1'
#
loop_
_entity.id
_entity.type
_entity.pdbx_description
1 polymer ?
#
loop_
_entity_poly.entity_id
_entity_poly.type
_entity_poly.pdbx_seq_one_letter_code
_entity_poly.pdbx_strand_id
1 'polypeptide(L)'
;MINGVVLFPGAGTNANHQSLIAIESAIKNTNTKINVVRVDFEYRKAGRSFPDKTPVLIETVRNAVLQAAASWKCATNEVVIGGRSMGGRMCSMAIADPEQKLEVAGLVCVCYPLHPPKQPEKLRSEHLPRVTAPTLFINGTRDEFGTVEELTAATSPMNNKKHVWLDGARHDLKNRDIEVGELIASWVVSL
;
A
#
# COMPACT_ATOMS: atom_id res chain seq x y z
N MET A 1 -6.61 -1.53 -18.51
CA MET A 1 -5.80 -0.26 -18.50
C MET A 1 -5.99 0.41 -17.15
N ILE A 2 -4.92 0.84 -16.50
CA ILE A 2 -5.00 1.51 -15.19
C ILE A 2 -5.53 2.93 -15.37
N ASN A 3 -6.59 3.25 -14.64
CA ASN A 3 -7.23 4.56 -14.66
C ASN A 3 -6.73 5.47 -13.52
N GLY A 4 -6.40 4.88 -12.37
CA GLY A 4 -5.89 5.68 -11.27
C GLY A 4 -5.25 4.88 -10.14
N VAL A 5 -4.66 5.63 -9.18
CA VAL A 5 -3.98 5.11 -8.00
C VAL A 5 -4.47 5.83 -6.75
N VAL A 6 -4.84 5.07 -5.71
CA VAL A 6 -5.24 5.60 -4.39
C VAL A 6 -4.18 5.22 -3.36
N LEU A 7 -3.60 6.20 -2.69
CA LEU A 7 -2.46 6.02 -1.77
C LEU A 7 -2.82 6.39 -0.33
N PHE A 8 -2.39 5.56 0.62
CA PHE A 8 -2.65 5.74 2.04
C PHE A 8 -1.35 5.85 2.85
N PRO A 9 -1.31 6.72 3.87
CA PRO A 9 -0.13 6.94 4.71
C PRO A 9 0.09 5.84 5.76
N GLY A 10 1.27 5.85 6.36
CA GLY A 10 1.58 5.10 7.57
C GLY A 10 0.90 5.68 8.81
N ALA A 11 0.91 4.92 9.92
CA ALA A 11 0.21 5.28 11.16
C ALA A 11 0.64 6.63 11.77
N GLY A 12 1.92 6.95 11.72
CA GLY A 12 2.48 8.19 12.28
C GLY A 12 2.51 9.38 11.31
N THR A 13 1.98 9.24 10.08
CA THR A 13 2.10 10.23 9.02
C THR A 13 0.73 10.63 8.44
N ASN A 14 0.73 11.44 7.40
CA ASN A 14 -0.48 11.86 6.70
C ASN A 14 -0.30 11.77 5.17
N ALA A 15 -1.33 12.09 4.42
CA ALA A 15 -1.34 12.06 2.95
C ALA A 15 -0.27 12.97 2.30
N ASN A 16 0.26 13.95 3.02
CA ASN A 16 1.33 14.83 2.55
C ASN A 16 2.74 14.34 2.92
N HIS A 17 2.88 13.10 3.37
CA HIS A 17 4.21 12.51 3.60
C HIS A 17 5.01 12.44 2.30
N GLN A 18 6.31 12.77 2.37
CA GLN A 18 7.20 12.88 1.20
C GLN A 18 7.18 11.63 0.31
N SER A 19 7.15 10.44 0.89
CA SER A 19 7.09 9.19 0.11
C SER A 19 5.84 9.09 -0.77
N LEU A 20 4.66 9.52 -0.28
CA LEU A 20 3.43 9.50 -1.07
C LEU A 20 3.44 10.58 -2.16
N ILE A 21 4.02 11.75 -1.87
CA ILE A 21 4.22 12.81 -2.85
C ILE A 21 5.16 12.34 -3.97
N ALA A 22 6.26 11.68 -3.61
CA ALA A 22 7.22 11.15 -4.59
C ALA A 22 6.57 10.09 -5.50
N ILE A 23 5.77 9.18 -4.93
CA ILE A 23 5.02 8.17 -5.70
C ILE A 23 4.06 8.85 -6.68
N GLU A 24 3.24 9.80 -6.20
CA GLU A 24 2.32 10.56 -7.06
C GLU A 24 3.07 11.26 -8.20
N SER A 25 4.16 11.97 -7.87
CA SER A 25 4.96 12.69 -8.85
C SER A 25 5.55 11.76 -9.91
N ALA A 26 6.12 10.63 -9.50
CA ALA A 26 6.69 9.65 -10.41
C ALA A 26 5.64 9.05 -11.36
N ILE A 27 4.46 8.69 -10.85
CA ILE A 27 3.35 8.17 -11.67
C ILE A 27 2.92 9.22 -12.70
N LYS A 28 2.70 10.47 -12.28
CA LYS A 28 2.28 11.56 -13.18
C LYS A 28 3.33 11.90 -14.22
N ASN A 29 4.62 11.82 -13.87
CA ASN A 29 5.71 12.01 -14.81
C ASN A 29 5.80 10.89 -15.86
N THR A 30 5.46 9.66 -15.46
CA THR A 30 5.52 8.49 -16.35
C THR A 30 4.28 8.43 -17.26
N ASN A 31 3.09 8.72 -16.72
CA ASN A 31 1.85 8.75 -17.48
C ASN A 31 0.85 9.76 -16.89
N THR A 32 0.72 10.90 -17.54
CA THR A 32 -0.17 12.00 -17.12
C THR A 32 -1.66 11.66 -17.14
N LYS A 33 -2.06 10.56 -17.80
CA LYS A 33 -3.45 10.10 -17.89
C LYS A 33 -3.88 9.31 -16.65
N ILE A 34 -2.93 8.81 -15.86
CA ILE A 34 -3.25 8.08 -14.63
C ILE A 34 -3.59 9.09 -13.52
N ASN A 35 -4.79 8.99 -13.01
CA ASN A 35 -5.22 9.79 -11.85
C ASN A 35 -4.50 9.31 -10.59
N VAL A 36 -4.15 10.21 -9.69
CA VAL A 36 -3.57 9.85 -8.39
C VAL A 36 -4.22 10.67 -7.29
N VAL A 37 -4.63 10.00 -6.22
CA VAL A 37 -5.11 10.65 -5.01
C VAL A 37 -4.44 10.05 -3.78
N ARG A 38 -4.04 10.92 -2.85
CA ARG A 38 -3.52 10.57 -1.53
C ARG A 38 -4.58 10.85 -0.49
N VAL A 39 -4.92 9.86 0.34
CA VAL A 39 -6.06 9.91 1.25
C VAL A 39 -5.62 9.73 2.69
N ASP A 40 -6.03 10.63 3.57
CA ASP A 40 -5.86 10.49 5.00
C ASP A 40 -6.92 9.58 5.62
N PHE A 41 -6.51 8.81 6.62
CA PHE A 41 -7.44 8.10 7.49
C PHE A 41 -8.22 9.08 8.39
N GLU A 42 -9.43 8.70 8.80
CA GLU A 42 -10.35 9.59 9.54
C GLU A 42 -9.75 10.12 10.85
N TYR A 43 -8.97 9.31 11.58
CA TYR A 43 -8.31 9.80 12.78
C TYR A 43 -7.33 10.95 12.50
N ARG A 44 -6.66 10.95 11.31
CA ARG A 44 -5.75 12.04 10.92
C ARG A 44 -6.51 13.30 10.53
N LYS A 45 -7.61 13.15 9.78
CA LYS A 45 -8.51 14.27 9.44
C LYS A 45 -9.06 14.93 10.70
N ALA A 46 -9.34 14.13 11.73
CA ALA A 46 -9.79 14.61 13.04
C ALA A 46 -8.66 15.14 13.96
N GLY A 47 -7.41 15.26 13.46
CA GLY A 47 -6.27 15.75 14.23
C GLY A 47 -5.72 14.77 15.30
N ARG A 48 -6.19 13.53 15.30
CA ARG A 48 -5.75 12.51 16.28
C ARG A 48 -4.43 11.86 15.85
N SER A 49 -3.61 11.48 16.85
CA SER A 49 -2.30 10.83 16.61
C SER A 49 -2.40 9.31 16.52
N PHE A 50 -3.36 8.70 17.22
CA PHE A 50 -3.51 7.25 17.30
C PHE A 50 -4.50 6.75 16.24
N PRO A 51 -4.15 5.67 15.50
CA PRO A 51 -5.03 5.07 14.52
C PRO A 51 -6.35 4.57 15.12
N ASP A 52 -7.39 4.63 14.32
CA ASP A 52 -8.66 3.96 14.60
C ASP A 52 -8.49 2.43 14.60
N LYS A 53 -9.50 1.71 15.08
CA LYS A 53 -9.54 0.24 15.01
C LYS A 53 -9.51 -0.23 13.56
N THR A 54 -8.93 -1.39 13.32
CA THR A 54 -8.75 -1.97 11.98
C THR A 54 -10.01 -1.93 11.09
N PRO A 55 -11.22 -2.28 11.56
CA PRO A 55 -12.41 -2.21 10.71
C PRO A 55 -12.69 -0.80 10.17
N VAL A 56 -12.51 0.24 10.98
CA VAL A 56 -12.70 1.64 10.56
C VAL A 56 -11.68 2.06 9.50
N LEU A 57 -10.43 1.60 9.65
CA LEU A 57 -9.37 1.88 8.68
C LEU A 57 -9.64 1.18 7.34
N ILE A 58 -10.11 -0.07 7.36
CA ILE A 58 -10.49 -0.83 6.15
C ILE A 58 -11.66 -0.14 5.45
N GLU A 59 -12.67 0.30 6.20
CA GLU A 59 -13.81 1.02 5.65
C GLU A 59 -13.40 2.35 5.01
N THR A 60 -12.45 3.08 5.62
CA THR A 60 -11.87 4.28 5.02
C THR A 60 -11.21 3.96 3.67
N VAL A 61 -10.45 2.86 3.57
CA VAL A 61 -9.85 2.42 2.30
C VAL A 61 -10.94 2.16 1.25
N ARG A 62 -11.95 1.36 1.60
CA ARG A 62 -13.05 0.98 0.72
C ARG A 62 -13.78 2.21 0.16
N ASN A 63 -14.20 3.10 1.05
CA ASN A 63 -14.93 4.30 0.68
C ASN A 63 -14.10 5.23 -0.21
N ALA A 64 -12.81 5.41 0.08
CA ALA A 64 -11.93 6.23 -0.73
C ALA A 64 -11.76 5.67 -2.15
N VAL A 65 -11.63 4.35 -2.29
CA VAL A 65 -11.50 3.69 -3.61
C VAL A 65 -12.79 3.82 -4.42
N LEU A 66 -13.93 3.58 -3.79
CA LEU A 66 -15.25 3.73 -4.45
C LEU A 66 -15.49 5.18 -4.91
N GLN A 67 -15.17 6.16 -4.07
CA GLN A 67 -15.29 7.58 -4.41
C GLN A 67 -14.34 7.98 -5.53
N ALA A 68 -13.09 7.51 -5.50
CA ALA A 68 -12.11 7.77 -6.55
C ALA A 68 -12.56 7.17 -7.89
N ALA A 69 -12.97 5.91 -7.91
CA ALA A 69 -13.47 5.24 -9.11
C ALA A 69 -14.69 5.95 -9.71
N ALA A 70 -15.64 6.35 -8.86
CA ALA A 70 -16.82 7.12 -9.29
C ALA A 70 -16.42 8.48 -9.89
N SER A 71 -15.51 9.21 -9.23
CA SER A 71 -15.00 10.50 -9.72
C SER A 71 -14.27 10.39 -11.05
N TRP A 72 -13.51 9.31 -11.24
CA TRP A 72 -12.76 9.04 -12.48
C TRP A 72 -13.60 8.33 -13.54
N LYS A 73 -14.86 8.00 -13.23
CA LYS A 73 -15.80 7.29 -14.12
C LYS A 73 -15.24 5.94 -14.62
N CYS A 74 -14.64 5.18 -13.72
CA CYS A 74 -14.08 3.87 -13.99
C CYS A 74 -14.54 2.83 -12.96
N ALA A 75 -14.26 1.56 -13.24
CA ALA A 75 -14.49 0.48 -12.28
C ALA A 75 -13.33 0.39 -11.27
N THR A 76 -13.58 -0.18 -10.07
CA THR A 76 -12.53 -0.34 -9.06
C THR A 76 -11.40 -1.26 -9.53
N ASN A 77 -11.67 -2.24 -10.38
CA ASN A 77 -10.67 -3.12 -10.98
C ASN A 77 -9.78 -2.43 -12.06
N GLU A 78 -9.96 -1.13 -12.28
CA GLU A 78 -9.06 -0.27 -13.04
C GLU A 78 -8.22 0.64 -12.13
N VAL A 79 -8.34 0.48 -10.79
CA VAL A 79 -7.66 1.29 -9.79
C VAL A 79 -6.61 0.44 -9.06
N VAL A 80 -5.38 0.95 -8.99
CA VAL A 80 -4.34 0.43 -8.11
C VAL A 80 -4.49 1.08 -6.74
N ILE A 81 -4.40 0.31 -5.67
CA ILE A 81 -4.41 0.85 -4.31
C ILE A 81 -3.13 0.50 -3.58
N GLY A 82 -2.78 1.27 -2.58
CA GLY A 82 -1.61 0.94 -1.79
C GLY A 82 -1.22 2.03 -0.82
N GLY A 83 -0.04 1.87 -0.27
CA GLY A 83 0.46 2.87 0.66
C GLY A 83 1.67 2.39 1.45
N ARG A 84 2.05 3.23 2.39
CA ARG A 84 3.20 2.98 3.23
C ARG A 84 2.78 2.33 4.54
N SER A 85 3.52 1.30 4.98
CA SER A 85 3.37 0.66 6.29
C SER A 85 1.91 0.28 6.56
N MET A 86 1.27 0.86 7.57
CA MET A 86 -0.14 0.63 7.88
C MET A 86 -1.05 0.84 6.65
N GLY A 87 -0.79 1.84 5.82
CA GLY A 87 -1.60 2.11 4.63
C GLY A 87 -1.65 0.93 3.67
N GLY A 88 -0.49 0.39 3.28
CA GLY A 88 -0.43 -0.80 2.43
C GLY A 88 -1.07 -2.04 3.07
N ARG A 89 -0.86 -2.22 4.39
CA ARG A 89 -1.50 -3.32 5.12
C ARG A 89 -3.04 -3.17 5.15
N MET A 90 -3.58 -1.99 5.37
CA MET A 90 -5.05 -1.79 5.35
C MET A 90 -5.63 -2.04 3.95
N CYS A 91 -4.91 -1.64 2.89
CA CYS A 91 -5.29 -1.96 1.51
C CYS A 91 -5.33 -3.47 1.27
N SER A 92 -4.31 -4.22 1.71
CA SER A 92 -4.29 -5.69 1.57
C SER A 92 -5.44 -6.36 2.33
N MET A 93 -5.80 -5.85 3.50
CA MET A 93 -6.94 -6.37 4.28
C MET A 93 -8.29 -6.04 3.62
N ALA A 94 -8.45 -4.87 3.00
CA ALA A 94 -9.67 -4.51 2.27
C ALA A 94 -9.88 -5.40 1.04
N ILE A 95 -8.81 -5.79 0.32
CA ILE A 95 -8.87 -6.73 -0.80
C ILE A 95 -9.23 -8.14 -0.32
N ALA A 96 -8.65 -8.56 0.80
CA ALA A 96 -8.77 -9.91 1.34
C ALA A 96 -10.04 -10.13 2.19
N ASP A 97 -10.88 -9.11 2.35
CA ASP A 97 -12.11 -9.18 3.14
C ASP A 97 -13.08 -10.21 2.52
N PRO A 98 -13.47 -11.27 3.25
CA PRO A 98 -14.32 -12.32 2.70
C PRO A 98 -15.78 -11.88 2.50
N GLU A 99 -16.24 -10.89 3.27
CA GLU A 99 -17.64 -10.43 3.24
C GLU A 99 -17.84 -9.28 2.26
N GLN A 100 -16.84 -8.41 2.16
CA GLN A 100 -16.92 -7.21 1.32
C GLN A 100 -15.65 -7.08 0.48
N LYS A 101 -15.40 -8.04 -0.38
CA LYS A 101 -14.23 -8.07 -1.26
C LYS A 101 -14.13 -6.80 -2.12
N LEU A 102 -12.98 -6.17 -2.09
CA LEU A 102 -12.67 -5.03 -2.95
C LEU A 102 -11.82 -5.50 -4.14
N GLU A 103 -12.40 -5.51 -5.33
CA GLU A 103 -11.66 -5.84 -6.55
C GLU A 103 -10.91 -4.61 -7.08
N VAL A 104 -9.60 -4.76 -7.28
CA VAL A 104 -8.70 -3.69 -7.74
C VAL A 104 -7.71 -4.21 -8.78
N ALA A 105 -7.12 -3.30 -9.56
CA ALA A 105 -6.13 -3.64 -10.58
C ALA A 105 -4.80 -4.13 -10.00
N GLY A 106 -4.43 -3.65 -8.81
CA GLY A 106 -3.19 -4.01 -8.15
C GLY A 106 -3.05 -3.42 -6.77
N LEU A 107 -2.10 -3.95 -6.01
CA LEU A 107 -1.77 -3.54 -4.64
C LEU A 107 -0.30 -3.14 -4.54
N VAL A 108 -0.02 -2.00 -3.93
CA VAL A 108 1.34 -1.56 -3.60
C VAL A 108 1.53 -1.50 -2.08
N CYS A 109 2.50 -2.26 -1.57
CA CYS A 109 2.89 -2.27 -0.17
C CYS A 109 4.32 -1.75 -0.01
N VAL A 110 4.48 -0.51 0.45
CA VAL A 110 5.78 0.05 0.79
C VAL A 110 6.04 -0.16 2.28
N CYS A 111 7.12 -0.85 2.63
CA CYS A 111 7.46 -1.22 4.01
C CYS A 111 6.31 -1.94 4.71
N TYR A 112 5.90 -3.09 4.18
CA TYR A 112 4.83 -3.87 4.81
C TYR A 112 5.19 -4.26 6.25
N PRO A 113 4.39 -3.86 7.26
CA PRO A 113 4.71 -4.11 8.66
C PRO A 113 4.23 -5.51 9.07
N LEU A 114 5.02 -6.54 8.76
CA LEU A 114 4.66 -7.95 8.97
C LEU A 114 4.36 -8.27 10.44
N HIS A 115 5.10 -7.67 11.36
CA HIS A 115 4.90 -7.79 12.80
C HIS A 115 5.30 -6.50 13.51
N PRO A 116 4.94 -6.26 14.77
CA PRO A 116 5.51 -5.18 15.57
C PRO A 116 7.02 -5.40 15.77
N PRO A 117 7.84 -4.35 15.89
CA PRO A 117 9.26 -4.50 16.17
C PRO A 117 9.49 -5.35 17.41
N LYS A 118 10.45 -6.29 17.33
CA LYS A 118 10.81 -7.23 18.42
C LYS A 118 9.68 -8.18 18.87
N GLN A 119 8.66 -8.38 18.04
CA GLN A 119 7.55 -9.31 18.29
C GLN A 119 7.26 -10.15 17.05
N PRO A 120 8.23 -10.95 16.56
CA PRO A 120 8.08 -11.72 15.31
C PRO A 120 6.98 -12.78 15.40
N GLU A 121 6.60 -13.18 16.60
CA GLU A 121 5.48 -14.10 16.84
C GLU A 121 4.10 -13.49 16.53
N LYS A 122 3.99 -12.16 16.44
CA LYS A 122 2.73 -11.46 16.16
C LYS A 122 2.59 -11.11 14.68
N LEU A 123 2.56 -12.14 13.84
CA LEU A 123 2.43 -11.97 12.41
C LEU A 123 1.11 -11.32 12.02
N ARG A 124 1.15 -10.51 10.97
CA ARG A 124 0.01 -9.79 10.37
C ARG A 124 -0.19 -10.24 8.92
N SER A 125 -0.17 -11.55 8.70
CA SER A 125 -0.13 -12.17 7.37
C SER A 125 -1.32 -13.08 7.06
N GLU A 126 -2.20 -13.40 8.01
CA GLU A 126 -3.30 -14.37 7.88
C GLU A 126 -4.24 -14.10 6.70
N HIS A 127 -4.38 -12.83 6.29
CA HIS A 127 -5.23 -12.43 5.18
C HIS A 127 -4.52 -12.46 3.82
N LEU A 128 -3.18 -12.46 3.78
CA LEU A 128 -2.39 -12.36 2.55
C LEU A 128 -2.71 -13.45 1.51
N PRO A 129 -2.95 -14.72 1.88
CA PRO A 129 -3.34 -15.75 0.90
C PRO A 129 -4.64 -15.44 0.14
N ARG A 130 -5.49 -14.59 0.68
CA ARG A 130 -6.75 -14.16 0.04
C ARG A 130 -6.62 -12.92 -0.84
N VAL A 131 -5.45 -12.28 -0.86
CA VAL A 131 -5.16 -11.17 -1.77
C VAL A 131 -4.96 -11.71 -3.18
N THR A 132 -5.91 -11.46 -4.07
CA THR A 132 -5.90 -11.98 -5.44
C THR A 132 -5.31 -10.99 -6.45
N ALA A 133 -5.24 -9.71 -6.12
CA ALA A 133 -4.68 -8.68 -6.98
C ALA A 133 -3.16 -8.82 -7.14
N PRO A 134 -2.60 -8.51 -8.32
CA PRO A 134 -1.16 -8.35 -8.48
C PRO A 134 -0.61 -7.43 -7.40
N THR A 135 0.46 -7.85 -6.71
CA THR A 135 0.97 -7.13 -5.55
C THR A 135 2.46 -6.84 -5.67
N LEU A 136 2.83 -5.58 -5.50
CA LEU A 136 4.21 -5.13 -5.39
C LEU A 136 4.54 -4.82 -3.93
N PHE A 137 5.53 -5.54 -3.38
CA PHE A 137 6.14 -5.23 -2.09
C PHE A 137 7.48 -4.54 -2.31
N ILE A 138 7.69 -3.41 -1.64
CA ILE A 138 8.99 -2.69 -1.61
C ILE A 138 9.39 -2.52 -0.15
N ASN A 139 10.43 -3.21 0.28
CA ASN A 139 10.89 -3.20 1.66
C ASN A 139 12.41 -3.01 1.73
N GLY A 140 12.88 -2.46 2.84
CA GLY A 140 14.30 -2.43 3.15
C GLY A 140 14.81 -3.79 3.63
N THR A 141 16.07 -4.15 3.30
CA THR A 141 16.68 -5.41 3.79
C THR A 141 16.96 -5.41 5.28
N ARG A 142 16.86 -4.25 5.95
CA ARG A 142 17.05 -4.07 7.40
C ARG A 142 15.78 -3.53 8.08
N ASP A 143 14.61 -3.84 7.52
CA ASP A 143 13.33 -3.40 8.08
C ASP A 143 13.03 -4.19 9.37
N GLU A 144 12.86 -3.49 10.47
CA GLU A 144 12.61 -4.05 11.80
C GLU A 144 11.17 -4.56 12.00
N PHE A 145 10.29 -4.35 11.02
CA PHE A 145 8.91 -4.86 11.01
C PHE A 145 8.75 -6.15 10.22
N GLY A 146 9.84 -6.71 9.71
CA GLY A 146 9.88 -7.98 9.00
C GLY A 146 11.14 -8.10 8.15
N THR A 147 11.90 -9.17 8.35
CA THR A 147 13.09 -9.46 7.54
C THR A 147 12.72 -9.92 6.13
N VAL A 148 13.73 -10.01 5.27
CA VAL A 148 13.57 -10.54 3.89
C VAL A 148 12.99 -11.96 3.93
N GLU A 149 13.54 -12.81 4.79
CA GLU A 149 13.14 -14.22 4.95
C GLU A 149 11.71 -14.32 5.47
N GLU A 150 11.37 -13.58 6.51
CA GLU A 150 10.05 -13.61 7.12
C GLU A 150 8.96 -13.12 6.15
N LEU A 151 9.17 -12.00 5.47
CA LEU A 151 8.18 -11.48 4.53
C LEU A 151 8.07 -12.36 3.28
N THR A 152 9.17 -12.93 2.79
CA THR A 152 9.15 -13.88 1.68
C THR A 152 8.35 -15.15 2.06
N ALA A 153 8.56 -15.68 3.26
CA ALA A 153 7.82 -16.83 3.76
C ALA A 153 6.32 -16.50 3.93
N ALA A 154 6.01 -15.37 4.58
CA ALA A 154 4.63 -14.96 4.84
C ALA A 154 3.80 -14.70 3.55
N THR A 155 4.45 -14.26 2.49
CA THR A 155 3.82 -14.01 1.19
C THR A 155 3.89 -15.21 0.25
N SER A 156 4.57 -16.30 0.62
CA SER A 156 4.72 -17.48 -0.25
C SER A 156 3.39 -18.03 -0.79
N PRO A 157 2.26 -18.00 -0.05
CA PRO A 157 0.97 -18.48 -0.56
C PRO A 157 0.31 -17.55 -1.58
N MET A 158 0.79 -16.32 -1.77
CA MET A 158 0.24 -15.40 -2.75
C MET A 158 0.69 -15.78 -4.16
N ASN A 159 -0.25 -15.87 -5.11
CA ASN A 159 0.05 -16.31 -6.47
C ASN A 159 0.71 -15.22 -7.33
N ASN A 160 0.34 -13.97 -7.14
CA ASN A 160 0.79 -12.86 -8.00
C ASN A 160 1.43 -11.75 -7.16
N LYS A 161 2.69 -11.96 -6.81
CA LYS A 161 3.49 -11.02 -6.01
C LYS A 161 4.86 -10.78 -6.61
N LYS A 162 5.36 -9.57 -6.41
CA LYS A 162 6.73 -9.16 -6.71
C LYS A 162 7.33 -8.48 -5.50
N HIS A 163 8.56 -8.85 -5.16
CA HIS A 163 9.34 -8.18 -4.13
C HIS A 163 10.45 -7.35 -4.75
N VAL A 164 10.64 -6.14 -4.22
CA VAL A 164 11.81 -5.30 -4.45
C VAL A 164 12.44 -5.02 -3.09
N TRP A 165 13.69 -5.41 -2.93
CA TRP A 165 14.44 -5.24 -1.71
C TRP A 165 15.43 -4.08 -1.87
N LEU A 166 15.31 -3.08 -1.01
CA LEU A 166 16.22 -1.94 -0.99
C LEU A 166 17.35 -2.21 -0.01
N ASP A 167 18.53 -2.49 -0.55
CA ASP A 167 19.67 -2.91 0.28
C ASP A 167 20.06 -1.86 1.32
N GLY A 168 20.33 -2.34 2.55
CA GLY A 168 20.70 -1.55 3.71
C GLY A 168 19.59 -0.65 4.26
N ALA A 169 18.45 -0.52 3.58
CA ALA A 169 17.36 0.37 4.01
C ALA A 169 16.59 -0.24 5.19
N ARG A 170 16.09 0.63 6.07
CA ARG A 170 15.23 0.31 7.21
C ARG A 170 13.77 0.64 6.88
N HIS A 171 12.87 0.51 7.86
CA HIS A 171 11.45 0.82 7.70
C HIS A 171 11.16 2.25 7.21
N ASP A 172 12.01 3.21 7.54
CA ASP A 172 11.84 4.61 7.13
C ASP A 172 12.24 4.88 5.67
N LEU A 173 12.97 3.96 5.00
CA LEU A 173 13.51 4.08 3.65
C LEU A 173 14.22 5.43 3.40
N LYS A 174 14.95 5.90 4.37
CA LYS A 174 15.56 7.22 4.37
C LYS A 174 16.27 7.54 3.04
N ASN A 175 15.91 8.68 2.43
CA ASN A 175 16.45 9.17 1.16
C ASN A 175 16.19 8.28 -0.08
N ARG A 176 15.22 7.34 -0.03
CA ARG A 176 14.89 6.46 -1.16
C ARG A 176 13.51 6.77 -1.78
N ASP A 177 12.86 7.87 -1.39
CA ASP A 177 11.49 8.19 -1.82
C ASP A 177 11.36 8.30 -3.35
N ILE A 178 12.33 8.91 -4.03
CA ILE A 178 12.34 9.05 -5.50
C ILE A 178 12.44 7.66 -6.15
N GLU A 179 13.41 6.85 -5.75
CA GLU A 179 13.61 5.49 -6.26
C GLU A 179 12.34 4.62 -6.07
N VAL A 180 11.74 4.67 -4.88
CA VAL A 180 10.48 3.97 -4.60
C VAL A 180 9.36 4.46 -5.51
N GLY A 181 9.26 5.76 -5.74
CA GLY A 181 8.30 6.35 -6.66
C GLY A 181 8.45 5.83 -8.09
N GLU A 182 9.67 5.80 -8.61
CA GLU A 182 10.00 5.32 -9.97
C GLU A 182 9.71 3.83 -10.14
N LEU A 183 10.06 3.01 -9.14
CA LEU A 183 9.76 1.57 -9.14
C LEU A 183 8.25 1.32 -9.18
N ILE A 184 7.47 2.07 -8.42
CA ILE A 184 6.01 1.95 -8.40
C ILE A 184 5.42 2.44 -9.73
N ALA A 185 5.85 3.59 -10.24
CA ALA A 185 5.36 4.13 -11.50
C ALA A 185 5.60 3.16 -12.66
N SER A 186 6.82 2.59 -12.76
CA SER A 186 7.16 1.56 -13.75
C SER A 186 6.26 0.33 -13.62
N TRP A 187 5.99 -0.13 -12.39
CA TRP A 187 5.14 -1.29 -12.18
C TRP A 187 3.67 -1.00 -12.51
N VAL A 188 3.14 0.16 -12.12
CA VAL A 188 1.75 0.55 -12.41
C VAL A 188 1.46 0.59 -13.90
N VAL A 189 2.39 1.11 -14.71
CA VAL A 189 2.19 1.15 -16.18
C VAL A 189 2.40 -0.20 -16.86
N SER A 190 2.95 -1.19 -16.16
CA SER A 190 3.13 -2.55 -16.68
C SER A 190 1.94 -3.47 -16.42
N LEU A 191 0.95 -3.04 -15.64
CA LEU A 191 -0.32 -3.75 -15.41
C LEU A 191 -1.29 -3.53 -16.57
#